data_24329ca36f72357378ab8fc9e0a8722c
#
_entry.id   24329ca36f72357378ab8fc9e0a8722c
#
_cell.length_a   1.000
_cell.length_b   1.000
_cell.length_c   1.000
_cell.angle_alpha   90.00
_cell.angle_beta   90.00
_cell.angle_gamma   90.00
#
_symmetry.space_group_name_H-M   'P 1'
#
loop_
_entity.id
_entity.type
_entity.pdbx_description
1 polymer ?
#
loop_
_entity_poly.entity_id
_entity_poly.type
_entity_poly.pdbx_seq_one_letter_code
_entity_poly.pdbx_strand_id
1 'polypeptide(L)'
;TSIADLQYSEIMQYDLLAVYSDDAEQTRTEALSSWEENPHTMLLQCSEQAGDYDVTLMVTAEPEQLGNFITMRSRSDHTPYTLDDSGVILTEKLAKLLKVSAGDTLQLKDAKKPVRITAVTENYAYHYIYMTENTYQSLYDTERAPNTMLVQLNNPDTADEHATALMQQDGMLTVQSLHRSGNVFSDLIDSMNLIVIVLIVCAGALAVVVLYNLSNINIT
;
A
#
# COMPACT_ATOMS: atom_id res chain seq x y z
N THR A 1 13.32 12.83 -3.88
CA THR A 1 12.01 12.19 -3.63
C THR A 1 12.22 11.06 -2.65
N SER A 2 11.54 11.09 -1.51
CA SER A 2 11.64 10.01 -0.52
C SER A 2 10.81 8.80 -0.97
N ILE A 3 11.06 7.62 -0.35
CA ILE A 3 10.23 6.41 -0.57
C ILE A 3 8.77 6.69 -0.15
N ALA A 4 8.58 7.49 0.89
CA ALA A 4 7.25 7.91 1.33
C ALA A 4 6.54 8.73 0.26
N ASP A 5 7.21 9.71 -0.35
CA ASP A 5 6.63 10.52 -1.42
C ASP A 5 6.22 9.64 -2.61
N LEU A 6 7.09 8.70 -3.01
CA LEU A 6 6.78 7.77 -4.10
C LEU A 6 5.55 6.91 -3.77
N GLN A 7 5.49 6.34 -2.58
CA GLN A 7 4.38 5.45 -2.18
C GLN A 7 3.06 6.20 -2.03
N TYR A 8 3.06 7.33 -1.33
CA TYR A 8 1.84 8.02 -0.89
C TYR A 8 1.43 9.22 -1.74
N SER A 9 2.23 9.58 -2.76
CA SER A 9 1.88 10.65 -3.69
C SER A 9 1.84 10.20 -5.15
N GLU A 10 2.62 9.15 -5.52
CA GLU A 10 2.66 8.69 -6.91
C GLU A 10 1.97 7.34 -7.12
N ILE A 11 2.08 6.40 -6.16
CA ILE A 11 1.49 5.06 -6.30
C ILE A 11 0.07 5.02 -5.75
N MET A 12 -0.12 5.44 -4.50
CA MET A 12 -1.44 5.53 -3.87
C MET A 12 -1.97 6.95 -4.03
N GLN A 13 -2.99 7.12 -4.87
CA GLN A 13 -3.56 8.43 -5.23
C GLN A 13 -4.95 8.65 -4.62
N TYR A 14 -5.24 8.03 -3.50
CA TYR A 14 -6.45 8.27 -2.73
C TYR A 14 -6.11 8.91 -1.38
N ASP A 15 -7.04 9.62 -0.78
CA ASP A 15 -6.85 10.27 0.52
C ASP A 15 -7.33 9.39 1.67
N LEU A 16 -8.39 8.61 1.44
CA LEU A 16 -8.99 7.71 2.41
C LEU A 16 -9.18 6.30 1.84
N LEU A 17 -8.88 5.32 2.70
CA LEU A 17 -9.26 3.92 2.51
C LEU A 17 -10.13 3.50 3.70
N ALA A 18 -11.36 3.09 3.45
CA ALA A 18 -12.30 2.64 4.46
C ALA A 18 -12.68 1.17 4.21
N VAL A 19 -12.52 0.31 5.21
CA VAL A 19 -12.87 -1.11 5.15
C VAL A 19 -14.06 -1.37 6.05
N TYR A 20 -15.09 -1.97 5.49
CA TYR A 20 -16.35 -2.33 6.15
C TYR A 20 -16.40 -3.82 6.46
N SER A 21 -17.16 -4.20 7.49
CA SER A 21 -17.49 -5.60 7.73
C SER A 21 -18.44 -6.12 6.64
N ASP A 22 -18.45 -7.42 6.41
CA ASP A 22 -19.25 -8.06 5.36
C ASP A 22 -20.77 -7.86 5.59
N ASP A 23 -21.20 -7.66 6.83
CA ASP A 23 -22.58 -7.43 7.26
C ASP A 23 -23.01 -5.94 7.33
N ALA A 24 -22.11 -5.02 6.98
CA ALA A 24 -22.36 -3.57 7.02
C ALA A 24 -22.90 -3.00 5.70
N GLU A 25 -23.77 -3.71 4.99
CA GLU A 25 -24.29 -3.30 3.68
C GLU A 25 -25.02 -1.95 3.73
N GLN A 26 -25.84 -1.71 4.75
CA GLN A 26 -26.56 -0.45 4.90
C GLN A 26 -25.60 0.71 5.16
N THR A 27 -24.65 0.56 6.09
CA THR A 27 -23.65 1.59 6.40
C THR A 27 -22.79 1.92 5.18
N ARG A 28 -22.40 0.91 4.41
CA ARG A 28 -21.65 1.08 3.16
C ARG A 28 -22.44 1.87 2.12
N THR A 29 -23.74 1.59 1.97
CA THR A 29 -24.62 2.29 1.03
C THR A 29 -24.81 3.75 1.46
N GLU A 30 -25.03 4.01 2.74
CA GLU A 30 -25.14 5.36 3.29
C GLU A 30 -23.84 6.15 3.14
N ALA A 31 -22.70 5.51 3.36
CA ALA A 31 -21.40 6.13 3.16
C ALA A 31 -21.14 6.50 1.69
N LEU A 32 -21.49 5.63 0.74
CA LEU A 32 -21.37 5.94 -0.69
C LEU A 32 -22.17 7.18 -1.06
N SER A 33 -23.41 7.31 -0.56
CA SER A 33 -24.24 8.49 -0.77
C SER A 33 -23.60 9.77 -0.22
N SER A 34 -22.84 9.66 0.86
CA SER A 34 -22.11 10.79 1.46
C SER A 34 -20.93 11.26 0.62
N TRP A 35 -20.41 10.42 -0.29
CA TRP A 35 -19.23 10.69 -1.10
C TRP A 35 -19.54 10.97 -2.58
N GLU A 36 -20.83 11.16 -2.96
CA GLU A 36 -21.22 11.38 -4.36
C GLU A 36 -20.47 12.55 -5.04
N GLU A 37 -20.07 13.58 -4.28
CA GLU A 37 -19.33 14.74 -4.81
C GLU A 37 -17.80 14.52 -4.90
N ASN A 38 -17.29 13.43 -4.33
CA ASN A 38 -15.87 13.09 -4.34
C ASN A 38 -15.62 11.87 -5.23
N PRO A 39 -14.54 11.86 -6.04
CA PRO A 39 -14.14 10.66 -6.75
C PRO A 39 -13.93 9.50 -5.78
N HIS A 40 -14.59 8.38 -6.02
CA HIS A 40 -14.49 7.18 -5.19
C HIS A 40 -14.62 5.92 -6.03
N THR A 41 -14.11 4.81 -5.50
CA THR A 41 -14.29 3.47 -6.07
C THR A 41 -14.43 2.43 -4.97
N MET A 42 -15.14 1.35 -5.28
CA MET A 42 -15.31 0.21 -4.38
C MET A 42 -14.48 -0.97 -4.85
N LEU A 43 -13.92 -1.71 -3.91
CA LEU A 43 -13.20 -2.96 -4.19
C LEU A 43 -13.42 -3.96 -3.04
N LEU A 44 -13.14 -5.23 -3.32
CA LEU A 44 -13.05 -6.24 -2.29
C LEU A 44 -11.58 -6.36 -1.85
N GLN A 45 -11.34 -6.15 -0.56
CA GLN A 45 -10.06 -6.42 0.07
C GLN A 45 -10.17 -7.66 0.96
N CYS A 46 -9.31 -8.64 0.75
CA CYS A 46 -9.27 -9.83 1.60
C CYS A 46 -7.85 -10.38 1.74
N SER A 47 -7.61 -11.06 2.85
CA SER A 47 -6.33 -11.73 3.12
C SER A 47 -6.27 -13.06 2.39
N GLU A 48 -5.07 -13.40 1.89
CA GLU A 48 -4.76 -14.68 1.25
C GLU A 48 -3.31 -15.05 1.55
N GLN A 49 -2.90 -16.26 1.19
CA GLN A 49 -1.49 -16.70 1.26
C GLN A 49 -0.94 -17.06 -0.11
N ALA A 50 0.25 -16.55 -0.39
CA ALA A 50 1.07 -16.90 -1.55
C ALA A 50 2.40 -17.48 -1.06
N GLY A 51 2.58 -18.80 -1.21
CA GLY A 51 3.68 -19.51 -0.55
C GLY A 51 3.61 -19.37 0.97
N ASP A 52 4.69 -18.87 1.59
CA ASP A 52 4.78 -18.65 3.04
C ASP A 52 4.41 -17.21 3.45
N TYR A 53 3.90 -16.39 2.52
CA TYR A 53 3.65 -14.97 2.74
C TYR A 53 2.17 -14.65 2.77
N ASP A 54 1.77 -13.88 3.79
CA ASP A 54 0.44 -13.26 3.83
C ASP A 54 0.39 -12.11 2.82
N VAL A 55 -0.66 -12.08 2.02
CA VAL A 55 -0.88 -11.10 0.98
C VAL A 55 -2.30 -10.54 1.08
N THR A 56 -2.49 -9.35 0.54
CA THR A 56 -3.80 -8.74 0.42
C THR A 56 -4.24 -8.76 -1.04
N LEU A 57 -5.36 -9.39 -1.31
CA LEU A 57 -6.02 -9.31 -2.61
C LEU A 57 -6.79 -8.00 -2.69
N MET A 58 -6.62 -7.30 -3.80
CA MET A 58 -7.33 -6.08 -4.17
C MET A 58 -8.14 -6.39 -5.44
N VAL A 59 -9.43 -6.67 -5.25
CA VAL A 59 -10.32 -7.17 -6.32
C VAL A 59 -11.29 -6.07 -6.73
N THR A 60 -11.33 -5.75 -8.01
CA THR A 60 -12.16 -4.68 -8.55
C THR A 60 -13.06 -5.15 -9.69
N ALA A 61 -14.30 -4.65 -9.72
CA ALA A 61 -15.19 -4.76 -10.88
C ALA A 61 -14.86 -3.70 -11.96
N GLU A 62 -14.17 -2.62 -11.57
CA GLU A 62 -13.90 -1.46 -12.44
C GLU A 62 -12.38 -1.18 -12.52
N PRO A 63 -11.62 -2.01 -13.26
CA PRO A 63 -10.15 -1.91 -13.30
C PRO A 63 -9.64 -0.57 -13.87
N GLU A 64 -10.34 0.03 -14.82
CA GLU A 64 -9.98 1.34 -15.37
C GLU A 64 -10.14 2.44 -14.32
N GLN A 65 -11.20 2.39 -13.52
CA GLN A 65 -11.45 3.35 -12.44
C GLN A 65 -10.43 3.19 -11.32
N LEU A 66 -10.07 1.95 -10.94
CA LEU A 66 -9.04 1.68 -9.94
C LEU A 66 -7.70 2.33 -10.31
N GLY A 67 -7.36 2.40 -11.59
CA GLY A 67 -6.15 3.06 -12.11
C GLY A 67 -6.04 4.55 -11.75
N ASN A 68 -7.15 5.21 -11.45
CA ASN A 68 -7.14 6.61 -10.99
C ASN A 68 -6.79 6.73 -9.50
N PHE A 69 -6.89 5.66 -8.73
CA PHE A 69 -6.63 5.63 -7.28
C PHE A 69 -5.32 4.91 -6.94
N ILE A 70 -4.90 3.97 -7.77
CA ILE A 70 -3.67 3.19 -7.56
C ILE A 70 -2.93 3.11 -8.90
N THR A 71 -1.77 3.73 -8.95
CA THR A 71 -0.90 3.68 -10.12
C THR A 71 -0.22 2.32 -10.19
N MET A 72 -0.50 1.57 -11.25
CA MET A 72 0.20 0.32 -11.58
C MET A 72 1.16 0.58 -12.73
N ARG A 73 2.47 0.50 -12.49
CA ARG A 73 3.50 0.81 -13.48
C ARG A 73 4.78 0.02 -13.27
N SER A 74 5.60 -0.04 -14.31
CA SER A 74 6.98 -0.51 -14.23
C SER A 74 7.85 0.50 -13.44
N ARG A 75 8.71 0.00 -12.56
CA ARG A 75 9.66 0.84 -11.82
C ARG A 75 10.75 1.42 -12.72
N SER A 76 11.16 0.71 -13.76
CA SER A 76 12.33 1.08 -14.57
C SER A 76 12.08 2.21 -15.54
N ASP A 77 10.92 2.21 -16.18
CA ASP A 77 10.55 3.11 -17.26
C ASP A 77 9.19 3.79 -17.09
N HIS A 78 8.53 3.54 -15.95
CA HIS A 78 7.22 4.04 -15.60
C HIS A 78 6.11 3.72 -16.62
N THR A 79 6.30 2.69 -17.44
CA THR A 79 5.27 2.18 -18.34
C THR A 79 4.05 1.73 -17.54
N PRO A 80 2.85 2.27 -17.82
CA PRO A 80 1.64 1.88 -17.08
C PRO A 80 1.22 0.45 -17.44
N TYR A 81 0.67 -0.24 -16.46
CA TYR A 81 0.05 -1.56 -16.62
C TYR A 81 -1.46 -1.44 -16.55
N THR A 82 -2.15 -2.19 -17.41
CA THR A 82 -3.60 -2.31 -17.38
C THR A 82 -3.99 -3.62 -16.70
N LEU A 83 -4.89 -3.54 -15.75
CA LEU A 83 -5.48 -4.70 -15.10
C LEU A 83 -6.64 -5.20 -15.94
N ASP A 84 -6.65 -6.51 -16.27
CA ASP A 84 -7.69 -7.17 -17.02
C ASP A 84 -7.91 -8.62 -16.56
N ASP A 85 -8.80 -9.36 -17.23
CA ASP A 85 -9.13 -10.74 -16.88
C ASP A 85 -8.06 -11.77 -17.30
N SER A 86 -6.95 -11.34 -17.89
CA SER A 86 -5.89 -12.26 -18.34
C SER A 86 -5.01 -12.80 -17.21
N GLY A 87 -5.08 -12.19 -16.03
CA GLY A 87 -4.35 -12.62 -14.85
C GLY A 87 -4.30 -11.60 -13.73
N VAL A 88 -3.19 -11.57 -13.00
CA VAL A 88 -3.00 -10.73 -11.81
C VAL A 88 -1.75 -9.88 -11.92
N ILE A 89 -1.75 -8.74 -11.24
CA ILE A 89 -0.60 -7.86 -11.08
C ILE A 89 -0.10 -7.96 -9.63
N LEU A 90 1.19 -8.28 -9.45
CA LEU A 90 1.83 -8.40 -8.15
C LEU A 90 2.65 -7.16 -7.82
N THR A 91 2.77 -6.85 -6.53
CA THR A 91 3.76 -5.87 -6.06
C THR A 91 5.19 -6.42 -6.14
N GLU A 92 6.16 -5.57 -6.44
CA GLU A 92 7.56 -5.92 -6.71
C GLU A 92 8.23 -6.71 -5.59
N LYS A 93 8.02 -6.29 -4.34
CA LYS A 93 8.60 -6.98 -3.18
C LYS A 93 8.04 -8.39 -3.03
N LEU A 94 6.75 -8.57 -3.25
CA LEU A 94 6.12 -9.89 -3.21
C LEU A 94 6.67 -10.79 -4.32
N ALA A 95 6.76 -10.30 -5.54
CA ALA A 95 7.33 -11.05 -6.65
C ALA A 95 8.77 -11.52 -6.40
N LYS A 96 9.61 -10.65 -5.79
CA LYS A 96 10.98 -11.00 -5.36
C LYS A 96 11.00 -12.08 -4.28
N LEU A 97 10.13 -12.01 -3.28
CA LEU A 97 10.03 -13.00 -2.21
C LEU A 97 9.60 -14.36 -2.73
N LEU A 98 8.62 -14.38 -3.63
CA LEU A 98 8.12 -15.60 -4.27
C LEU A 98 9.03 -16.11 -5.40
N LYS A 99 10.01 -15.31 -5.84
CA LYS A 99 10.92 -15.59 -6.97
C LYS A 99 10.15 -15.84 -8.28
N VAL A 100 9.16 -15.01 -8.53
CA VAL A 100 8.31 -15.05 -9.73
C VAL A 100 8.41 -13.74 -10.52
N SER A 101 8.05 -13.81 -11.80
CA SER A 101 8.09 -12.70 -12.75
C SER A 101 6.80 -12.64 -13.57
N ALA A 102 6.62 -11.56 -14.33
CA ALA A 102 5.56 -11.48 -15.32
C ALA A 102 5.69 -12.62 -16.35
N GLY A 103 4.58 -13.28 -16.63
CA GLY A 103 4.50 -14.48 -17.48
C GLY A 103 4.46 -15.80 -16.72
N ASP A 104 4.93 -15.83 -15.47
CA ASP A 104 4.85 -17.01 -14.61
C ASP A 104 3.41 -17.24 -14.11
N THR A 105 3.19 -18.40 -13.49
CA THR A 105 1.94 -18.73 -12.80
C THR A 105 2.14 -18.75 -11.29
N LEU A 106 1.13 -18.32 -10.56
CA LEU A 106 1.08 -18.31 -9.11
C LEU A 106 -0.05 -19.18 -8.61
N GLN A 107 0.23 -20.08 -7.65
CA GLN A 107 -0.79 -20.78 -6.90
C GLN A 107 -1.02 -20.04 -5.57
N LEU A 108 -2.22 -19.53 -5.38
CA LEU A 108 -2.69 -19.01 -4.10
C LEU A 108 -3.25 -20.15 -3.27
N LYS A 109 -3.13 -20.08 -1.95
CA LYS A 109 -3.45 -21.20 -1.05
C LYS A 109 -4.90 -21.68 -1.20
N ASP A 110 -5.84 -20.76 -1.18
CA ASP A 110 -7.27 -21.07 -1.20
C ASP A 110 -7.87 -21.06 -2.63
N ALA A 111 -7.05 -20.71 -3.64
CA ALA A 111 -7.48 -20.72 -5.03
C ALA A 111 -7.54 -22.13 -5.61
N LYS A 112 -8.60 -22.44 -6.35
CA LYS A 112 -8.83 -23.76 -6.98
C LYS A 112 -7.88 -24.07 -8.12
N LYS A 113 -7.24 -23.08 -8.70
CA LYS A 113 -6.30 -23.22 -9.84
C LYS A 113 -5.22 -22.13 -9.79
N PRO A 114 -4.07 -22.35 -10.44
CA PRO A 114 -3.05 -21.30 -10.58
C PRO A 114 -3.56 -20.17 -11.46
N VAL A 115 -3.02 -18.99 -11.26
CA VAL A 115 -3.30 -17.78 -12.02
C VAL A 115 -2.03 -17.24 -12.67
N ARG A 116 -2.16 -16.66 -13.87
CA ARG A 116 -1.05 -16.03 -14.58
C ARG A 116 -0.72 -14.67 -13.97
N ILE A 117 0.57 -14.38 -13.83
CA ILE A 117 1.08 -13.04 -13.49
C ILE A 117 1.24 -12.27 -14.77
N THR A 118 0.48 -11.19 -14.96
CA THR A 118 0.54 -10.35 -16.17
C THR A 118 1.58 -9.27 -16.05
N ALA A 119 1.79 -8.72 -14.83
CA ALA A 119 2.78 -7.69 -14.58
C ALA A 119 3.25 -7.71 -13.11
N VAL A 120 4.39 -7.07 -12.87
CA VAL A 120 4.93 -6.79 -11.54
C VAL A 120 5.05 -5.27 -11.41
N THR A 121 4.25 -4.68 -10.50
CA THR A 121 4.14 -3.24 -10.36
C THR A 121 5.04 -2.67 -9.28
N GLU A 122 5.54 -1.47 -9.51
CA GLU A 122 6.24 -0.67 -8.51
C GLU A 122 5.39 -0.49 -7.25
N ASN A 123 5.95 -0.83 -6.09
CA ASN A 123 5.32 -0.60 -4.79
C ASN A 123 6.36 -0.72 -3.69
N TYR A 124 6.23 0.08 -2.63
CA TYR A 124 7.20 0.17 -1.54
C TYR A 124 6.68 -0.36 -0.21
N ALA A 125 5.37 -0.46 -0.06
CA ALA A 125 4.72 -0.92 1.16
C ALA A 125 3.72 -2.04 0.86
N TYR A 126 3.61 -3.00 1.80
CA TYR A 126 2.66 -4.10 1.75
C TYR A 126 2.87 -5.10 0.59
N HIS A 127 2.10 -6.17 0.60
CA HIS A 127 2.09 -7.24 -0.41
C HIS A 127 0.70 -7.33 -1.01
N TYR A 128 0.50 -6.65 -2.15
CA TYR A 128 -0.77 -6.66 -2.85
C TYR A 128 -0.74 -7.53 -4.08
N ILE A 129 -1.87 -8.15 -4.36
CA ILE A 129 -2.19 -8.82 -5.62
C ILE A 129 -3.47 -8.18 -6.15
N TYR A 130 -3.37 -7.51 -7.29
CA TYR A 130 -4.48 -6.86 -7.96
C TYR A 130 -5.11 -7.80 -8.97
N MET A 131 -6.43 -7.91 -8.98
CA MET A 131 -7.18 -8.71 -9.94
C MET A 131 -8.57 -8.15 -10.19
N THR A 132 -9.16 -8.54 -11.31
CA THR A 132 -10.57 -8.25 -11.60
C THR A 132 -11.49 -9.18 -10.83
N GLU A 133 -12.75 -8.78 -10.67
CA GLU A 133 -13.78 -9.62 -10.07
C GLU A 133 -13.98 -10.93 -10.84
N ASN A 134 -13.94 -10.89 -12.18
CA ASN A 134 -14.02 -12.08 -13.03
C ASN A 134 -12.87 -13.06 -12.75
N THR A 135 -11.66 -12.56 -12.62
CA THR A 135 -10.49 -13.37 -12.25
C THR A 135 -10.70 -13.99 -10.85
N TYR A 136 -11.14 -13.20 -9.88
CA TYR A 136 -11.43 -13.69 -8.53
C TYR A 136 -12.46 -14.81 -8.53
N GLN A 137 -13.62 -14.61 -9.17
CA GLN A 137 -14.66 -15.63 -9.30
C GLN A 137 -14.12 -16.92 -9.94
N SER A 138 -13.29 -16.79 -10.97
CA SER A 138 -12.70 -17.95 -11.66
C SER A 138 -11.72 -18.75 -10.79
N LEU A 139 -11.10 -18.11 -9.80
CA LEU A 139 -10.13 -18.73 -8.89
C LEU A 139 -10.80 -19.37 -7.67
N TYR A 140 -11.82 -18.74 -7.12
CA TYR A 140 -12.44 -19.13 -5.85
C TYR A 140 -13.82 -19.72 -5.99
N ASP A 141 -14.45 -19.60 -7.19
CA ASP A 141 -15.82 -20.07 -7.46
C ASP A 141 -16.84 -19.46 -6.46
N THR A 142 -16.64 -18.21 -6.12
CA THR A 142 -17.49 -17.46 -5.20
C THR A 142 -17.51 -15.99 -5.56
N GLU A 143 -18.62 -15.35 -5.28
CA GLU A 143 -18.80 -13.90 -5.35
C GLU A 143 -18.77 -13.34 -3.93
N ARG A 144 -18.11 -12.22 -3.75
CA ARG A 144 -18.14 -11.45 -2.51
C ARG A 144 -18.38 -9.98 -2.82
N ALA A 145 -19.25 -9.36 -2.02
CA ALA A 145 -19.50 -7.93 -2.15
C ALA A 145 -18.24 -7.12 -1.84
N PRO A 146 -18.05 -5.96 -2.48
CA PRO A 146 -17.00 -5.03 -2.12
C PRO A 146 -17.13 -4.62 -0.65
N ASN A 147 -15.99 -4.56 0.04
CA ASN A 147 -15.91 -4.18 1.46
C ASN A 147 -15.00 -2.99 1.72
N THR A 148 -14.38 -2.44 0.69
CA THR A 148 -13.40 -1.36 0.81
C THR A 148 -13.75 -0.24 -0.14
N MET A 149 -13.69 0.99 0.35
CA MET A 149 -13.90 2.21 -0.43
C MET A 149 -12.62 3.03 -0.45
N LEU A 150 -12.19 3.44 -1.63
CA LEU A 150 -11.13 4.43 -1.84
C LEU A 150 -11.79 5.76 -2.22
N VAL A 151 -11.34 6.85 -1.61
CA VAL A 151 -11.88 8.21 -1.85
C VAL A 151 -10.75 9.18 -2.09
N GLN A 152 -10.91 10.03 -3.11
CA GLN A 152 -10.10 11.23 -3.31
C GLN A 152 -10.92 12.43 -2.81
N LEU A 153 -10.37 13.19 -1.88
CA LEU A 153 -11.06 14.33 -1.30
C LEU A 153 -10.84 15.60 -2.13
N ASN A 154 -11.87 16.39 -2.29
CA ASN A 154 -11.74 17.72 -2.87
C ASN A 154 -10.83 18.64 -2.02
N ASN A 155 -10.75 18.38 -0.71
CA ASN A 155 -9.80 19.01 0.21
C ASN A 155 -9.08 17.92 1.04
N PRO A 156 -7.85 17.52 0.64
CA PRO A 156 -7.08 16.48 1.36
C PRO A 156 -6.76 16.81 2.81
N ASP A 157 -6.71 18.10 3.20
CA ASP A 157 -6.42 18.51 4.57
C ASP A 157 -7.50 18.08 5.57
N THR A 158 -8.71 17.77 5.09
CA THR A 158 -9.81 17.27 5.92
C THR A 158 -9.83 15.74 6.09
N ALA A 159 -8.84 15.04 5.55
CA ALA A 159 -8.81 13.57 5.55
C ALA A 159 -8.87 12.96 6.95
N ASP A 160 -8.16 13.53 7.92
CA ASP A 160 -8.15 13.02 9.31
C ASP A 160 -9.48 13.25 10.04
N GLU A 161 -10.17 14.34 9.73
CA GLU A 161 -11.51 14.62 10.27
C GLU A 161 -12.53 13.60 9.71
N HIS A 162 -12.51 13.39 8.40
CA HIS A 162 -13.36 12.40 7.73
C HIS A 162 -13.05 10.97 8.21
N ALA A 163 -11.77 10.61 8.36
CA ALA A 163 -11.38 9.31 8.88
C ALA A 163 -11.91 9.07 10.30
N THR A 164 -11.85 10.09 11.16
CA THR A 164 -12.37 10.02 12.53
C THR A 164 -13.89 9.85 12.54
N ALA A 165 -14.61 10.59 11.70
CA ALA A 165 -16.07 10.47 11.59
C ALA A 165 -16.51 9.09 11.04
N LEU A 166 -15.83 8.59 10.01
CA LEU A 166 -16.10 7.26 9.45
C LEU A 166 -15.87 6.13 10.46
N MET A 167 -14.81 6.22 11.28
CA MET A 167 -14.52 5.21 12.32
C MET A 167 -15.61 5.10 13.40
N GLN A 168 -16.49 6.08 13.52
CA GLN A 168 -17.63 6.04 14.46
C GLN A 168 -18.86 5.35 13.88
N GLN A 169 -18.86 5.03 12.59
CA GLN A 169 -19.97 4.33 11.94
C GLN A 169 -19.99 2.86 12.33
N ASP A 170 -21.18 2.31 12.49
CA ASP A 170 -21.38 0.90 12.78
C ASP A 170 -20.93 0.03 11.60
N GLY A 171 -20.25 -1.08 11.89
CA GLY A 171 -19.69 -1.96 10.85
C GLY A 171 -18.42 -1.46 10.17
N MET A 172 -17.83 -0.34 10.59
CA MET A 172 -16.53 0.10 10.13
C MET A 172 -15.41 -0.70 10.81
N LEU A 173 -14.56 -1.37 10.03
CA LEU A 173 -13.43 -2.15 10.55
C LEU A 173 -12.18 -1.29 10.68
N THR A 174 -11.86 -0.50 9.68
CA THR A 174 -10.72 0.41 9.69
C THR A 174 -10.89 1.54 8.69
N VAL A 175 -10.31 2.69 9.03
CA VAL A 175 -10.16 3.81 8.10
C VAL A 175 -8.71 4.28 8.15
N GLN A 176 -8.09 4.35 6.99
CA GLN A 176 -6.74 4.84 6.82
C GLN A 176 -6.75 6.15 6.04
N SER A 177 -6.20 7.20 6.65
CA SER A 177 -5.86 8.45 5.95
C SER A 177 -4.45 8.33 5.41
N LEU A 178 -4.27 8.53 4.10
CA LEU A 178 -2.95 8.50 3.49
C LEU A 178 -2.10 9.69 3.91
N HIS A 179 -2.71 10.85 4.05
CA HIS A 179 -2.02 12.06 4.53
C HIS A 179 -1.32 11.82 5.87
N ARG A 180 -2.03 11.20 6.82
CA ARG A 180 -1.48 10.82 8.11
C ARG A 180 -0.37 9.76 8.00
N SER A 181 -0.57 8.77 7.15
CA SER A 181 0.40 7.68 6.94
C SER A 181 1.71 8.21 6.35
N GLY A 182 1.64 9.12 5.38
CA GLY A 182 2.80 9.77 4.78
C GLY A 182 3.58 10.61 5.79
N ASN A 183 2.89 11.40 6.62
CA ASN A 183 3.51 12.24 7.66
C ASN A 183 4.21 11.40 8.72
N VAL A 184 3.56 10.36 9.25
CA VAL A 184 4.17 9.45 10.25
C VAL A 184 5.43 8.78 9.69
N PHE A 185 5.41 8.36 8.44
CA PHE A 185 6.56 7.73 7.80
C PHE A 185 7.71 8.72 7.59
N SER A 186 7.41 9.95 7.20
CA SER A 186 8.39 11.03 7.08
C SER A 186 9.04 11.36 8.42
N ASP A 187 8.25 11.52 9.48
CA ASP A 187 8.72 11.79 10.85
C ASP A 187 9.63 10.68 11.40
N LEU A 188 9.33 9.41 11.06
CA LEU A 188 10.19 8.28 11.40
C LEU A 188 11.55 8.36 10.71
N ILE A 189 11.58 8.68 9.42
CA ILE A 189 12.82 8.84 8.65
C ILE A 189 13.64 10.01 9.19
N ASP A 190 13.02 11.14 9.50
CA ASP A 190 13.69 12.31 10.07
C ASP A 190 14.28 12.02 11.44
N SER A 191 13.56 11.27 12.27
CA SER A 191 14.06 10.79 13.57
C SER A 191 15.27 9.87 13.42
N MET A 192 15.27 8.98 12.43
CA MET A 192 16.41 8.11 12.12
C MET A 192 17.62 8.92 11.64
N ASN A 193 17.42 9.92 10.80
CA ASN A 193 18.49 10.83 10.34
C ASN A 193 19.11 11.58 11.51
N LEU A 194 18.33 12.04 12.46
CA LEU A 194 18.83 12.69 13.69
C LEU A 194 19.72 11.76 14.49
N ILE A 195 19.33 10.49 14.67
CA ILE A 195 20.12 9.48 15.38
C ILE A 195 21.47 9.27 14.69
N VAL A 196 21.47 9.17 13.35
CA VAL A 196 22.72 9.02 12.56
C VAL A 196 23.65 10.22 12.76
N ILE A 197 23.12 11.44 12.72
CA ILE A 197 23.90 12.67 12.96
C ILE A 197 24.52 12.66 14.35
N VAL A 198 23.75 12.31 15.38
CA VAL A 198 24.26 12.21 16.77
C VAL A 198 25.38 11.19 16.87
N LEU A 199 25.23 10.02 16.23
CA LEU A 199 26.29 8.99 16.22
C LEU A 199 27.57 9.48 15.53
N ILE A 200 27.46 10.20 14.41
CA ILE A 200 28.61 10.77 13.70
C ILE A 200 29.34 11.78 14.59
N VAL A 201 28.60 12.67 15.25
CA VAL A 201 29.17 13.67 16.16
C VAL A 201 29.87 13.00 17.34
N CYS A 202 29.25 12.01 17.98
CA CYS A 202 29.86 11.24 19.07
C CYS A 202 31.13 10.51 18.64
N ALA A 203 31.09 9.84 17.47
CA ALA A 203 32.24 9.15 16.92
C ALA A 203 33.38 10.13 16.62
N GLY A 204 33.09 11.29 16.06
CA GLY A 204 34.06 12.36 15.80
C GLY A 204 34.68 12.91 17.08
N ALA A 205 33.87 13.17 18.10
CA ALA A 205 34.37 13.62 19.41
C ALA A 205 35.32 12.59 20.06
N LEU A 206 34.93 11.30 19.99
CA LEU A 206 35.77 10.20 20.49
C LEU A 206 37.10 10.11 19.75
N ALA A 207 37.11 10.24 18.43
CA ALA A 207 38.32 10.25 17.63
C ALA A 207 39.28 11.40 18.00
N VAL A 208 38.74 12.61 18.24
CA VAL A 208 39.50 13.76 18.69
C VAL A 208 40.14 13.51 20.05
N VAL A 209 39.40 12.94 21.01
CA VAL A 209 39.91 12.62 22.35
C VAL A 209 41.04 11.58 22.28
N VAL A 210 40.85 10.54 21.43
CA VAL A 210 41.89 9.51 21.24
C VAL A 210 43.15 10.10 20.60
N LEU A 211 43.03 10.94 19.56
CA LEU A 211 44.13 11.61 18.93
C LEU A 211 44.86 12.56 19.88
N TYR A 212 44.12 13.30 20.70
CA TYR A 212 44.69 14.19 21.72
C TYR A 212 45.52 13.39 22.75
N ASN A 213 44.96 12.28 23.25
CA ASN A 213 45.65 11.43 24.22
C ASN A 213 46.93 10.79 23.63
N LEU A 214 46.87 10.29 22.39
CA LEU A 214 48.03 9.74 21.68
C LEU A 214 49.10 10.80 21.42
N SER A 215 48.72 12.01 21.06
CA SER A 215 49.66 13.12 20.85
C SER A 215 50.33 13.54 22.16
N ASN A 216 49.63 13.53 23.26
CA ASN A 216 50.15 13.91 24.58
C ASN A 216 51.15 12.85 25.14
N ILE A 217 50.93 11.57 24.86
CA ILE A 217 51.85 10.48 25.26
C ILE A 217 53.13 10.50 24.44
N ASN A 218 53.11 11.00 23.19
CA ASN A 218 54.27 11.03 22.32
C ASN A 218 55.21 12.25 22.54
N ILE A 219 54.85 13.20 23.42
CA ILE A 219 55.63 14.41 23.69
C ILE A 219 56.37 14.30 25.03
N THR A 220 56.22 13.18 25.78
CA THR A 220 56.97 12.90 27.03
C THR A 220 58.05 11.89 26.78
#